data_0016ea7746bbc537c19cdc8bae7981c6
#
_entry.id   0016ea7746bbc537c19cdc8bae7981c6
#
_cell.length_a   1.000
_cell.length_b   1.000
_cell.length_c   1.000
_cell.angle_alpha   90.00
_cell.angle_beta   90.00
_cell.angle_gamma   90.00
#
_symmetry.space_group_name_H-M   'P 1'
#
loop_
_entity.id
_entity.type
_entity.pdbx_description
1 polymer ?
#
loop_
_entity_poly.entity_id
_entity_poly.type
_entity_poly.pdbx_seq_one_letter_code
_entity_poly.pdbx_strand_id
1 'polypeptide(L)'
;MRKAAFLQFALSQDPNFREDRTILSKPLPWCMFNPHQILEEGTWHWRFRSVDKAGKGTAWSQNYSFTVTNDIPQIVTPPYATFARNLPKGYPRLYCFMEEGLKKAPATIRSHPESKELVHRANMALETEFETSPEPYKVAGKMGQMTNFLYTAYRSTNDQIYADKMLAYVRALLASTPNKMLTNDFYCGDVLFLFTHTYDACYNQLTAGEREQIEESIFQIARYHHNIQRKGTEENHIFDNHYWQRAFREMLQVGLMFADRKETASEMLEYCYELWTARAPASGFIRDGEWHNGRISSFLRLHSWCYELVIR
;
A
#
# COMPACT_ATOMS: atom_id res chain seq x y z
N MET A 1 -29.32 -5.91 3.79
CA MET A 1 -27.89 -5.94 4.13
C MET A 1 -27.35 -7.33 3.86
N ARG A 2 -26.50 -7.54 2.85
CA ARG A 2 -25.77 -8.81 2.72
C ARG A 2 -24.83 -8.91 3.93
N LYS A 3 -24.94 -9.97 4.73
CA LYS A 3 -24.00 -10.25 5.83
C LYS A 3 -22.61 -10.33 5.20
N ALA A 4 -21.64 -9.62 5.74
CA ALA A 4 -20.25 -9.73 5.30
C ALA A 4 -19.86 -11.22 5.43
N ALA A 5 -19.64 -11.86 4.31
CA ALA A 5 -19.17 -13.25 4.24
C ALA A 5 -17.64 -13.21 4.13
N PHE A 6 -16.99 -14.08 4.87
CA PHE A 6 -15.58 -14.39 4.69
C PHE A 6 -15.45 -15.53 3.68
N LEU A 7 -14.28 -15.67 3.06
CA LEU A 7 -13.95 -16.81 2.22
C LEU A 7 -12.93 -17.70 2.94
N GLN A 8 -13.11 -18.99 2.79
CA GLN A 8 -12.18 -19.98 3.30
C GLN A 8 -11.74 -20.87 2.15
N PHE A 9 -10.45 -21.09 2.03
CA PHE A 9 -9.82 -21.87 0.98
C PHE A 9 -9.25 -23.16 1.56
N ALA A 10 -9.34 -24.24 0.78
CA ALA A 10 -8.68 -25.50 1.05
C ALA A 10 -7.80 -25.87 -0.13
N LEU A 11 -6.57 -26.28 0.12
CA LEU A 11 -5.57 -26.67 -0.86
C LEU A 11 -4.95 -28.00 -0.44
N SER A 12 -4.92 -29.02 -1.32
CA SER A 12 -4.42 -30.36 -1.00
C SER A 12 -3.95 -31.10 -2.24
N GLN A 13 -2.97 -32.00 -2.09
CA GLN A 13 -2.67 -33.00 -3.11
C GLN A 13 -3.66 -34.18 -3.10
N ASP A 14 -4.42 -34.34 -2.02
CA ASP A 14 -5.49 -35.33 -1.95
C ASP A 14 -6.80 -34.74 -2.52
N PRO A 15 -7.36 -35.30 -3.61
CA PRO A 15 -8.62 -34.81 -4.19
C PRO A 15 -9.83 -34.93 -3.23
N ASN A 16 -9.71 -35.71 -2.16
CA ASN A 16 -10.74 -35.85 -1.12
C ASN A 16 -10.56 -34.88 0.03
N PHE A 17 -9.48 -34.07 0.06
CA PHE A 17 -9.17 -33.08 1.08
C PHE A 17 -9.17 -33.65 2.49
N ARG A 18 -8.46 -34.78 2.70
CA ARG A 18 -8.29 -35.30 4.07
C ARG A 18 -7.64 -34.26 4.94
N GLU A 19 -8.11 -34.15 6.18
CA GLU A 19 -7.71 -33.08 7.09
C GLU A 19 -6.21 -33.01 7.34
N ASP A 20 -5.56 -34.14 7.49
CA ASP A 20 -4.12 -34.29 7.72
C ASP A 20 -3.23 -33.91 6.51
N ARG A 21 -3.84 -33.72 5.33
CA ARG A 21 -3.15 -33.36 4.05
C ARG A 21 -3.66 -32.10 3.40
N THR A 22 -4.45 -31.32 4.13
CA THR A 22 -5.10 -30.14 3.58
C THR A 22 -4.59 -28.86 4.26
N ILE A 23 -4.08 -27.96 3.47
CA ILE A 23 -3.79 -26.60 3.90
C ILE A 23 -5.11 -25.83 3.89
N LEU A 24 -5.59 -25.47 5.09
CA LEU A 24 -6.85 -24.74 5.27
C LEU A 24 -6.56 -23.30 5.66
N SER A 25 -7.11 -22.34 4.92
CA SER A 25 -6.98 -20.94 5.31
C SER A 25 -7.85 -20.62 6.55
N LYS A 26 -7.47 -19.58 7.31
CA LYS A 26 -8.44 -18.87 8.16
C LYS A 26 -9.56 -18.30 7.30
N PRO A 27 -10.72 -17.93 7.85
CA PRO A 27 -11.69 -17.12 7.12
C PRO A 27 -11.08 -15.76 6.71
N LEU A 28 -11.06 -15.48 5.42
CA LEU A 28 -10.43 -14.30 4.82
C LEU A 28 -11.50 -13.31 4.36
N PRO A 29 -11.34 -12.01 4.58
CA PRO A 29 -12.28 -11.00 4.12
C PRO A 29 -12.10 -10.64 2.63
N TRP A 30 -11.24 -11.35 1.90
CA TRP A 30 -10.91 -11.15 0.48
C TRP A 30 -10.91 -12.49 -0.29
N CYS A 31 -10.85 -12.43 -1.63
CA CYS A 31 -10.97 -13.59 -2.53
C CYS A 31 -9.63 -14.13 -3.03
N MET A 32 -8.62 -14.18 -2.19
CA MET A 32 -7.31 -14.73 -2.49
C MET A 32 -6.73 -15.49 -1.29
N PHE A 33 -5.82 -16.41 -1.56
CA PHE A 33 -5.12 -17.18 -0.54
C PHE A 33 -3.68 -17.44 -0.95
N ASN A 34 -2.74 -17.01 -0.12
CA ASN A 34 -1.33 -17.35 -0.20
C ASN A 34 -0.99 -18.29 0.96
N PRO A 35 -0.53 -19.53 0.71
CA PRO A 35 -0.19 -20.47 1.76
C PRO A 35 1.13 -20.14 2.47
N HIS A 36 1.94 -19.19 1.98
CA HIS A 36 3.24 -18.77 2.53
C HIS A 36 4.22 -19.92 2.75
N GLN A 37 4.15 -20.94 1.92
CA GLN A 37 5.03 -22.12 1.97
C GLN A 37 5.28 -22.68 0.57
N ILE A 38 6.36 -23.45 0.45
CA ILE A 38 6.65 -24.20 -0.78
C ILE A 38 5.55 -25.25 -0.98
N LEU A 39 5.06 -25.34 -2.20
CA LEU A 39 4.21 -26.44 -2.64
C LEU A 39 5.07 -27.51 -3.30
N GLU A 40 4.96 -28.75 -2.85
CA GLU A 40 5.65 -29.89 -3.43
C GLU A 40 5.18 -30.13 -4.87
N GLU A 41 6.04 -30.78 -5.68
CA GLU A 41 5.69 -31.20 -7.03
C GLU A 41 4.47 -32.12 -7.03
N GLY A 42 3.65 -31.99 -8.07
CA GLY A 42 2.48 -32.81 -8.24
C GLY A 42 1.20 -32.01 -8.52
N THR A 43 0.10 -32.74 -8.57
CA THR A 43 -1.22 -32.14 -8.79
C THR A 43 -1.79 -31.70 -7.46
N TRP A 44 -2.16 -30.43 -7.41
CA TRP A 44 -2.83 -29.80 -6.29
C TRP A 44 -4.28 -29.53 -6.63
N HIS A 45 -5.19 -29.83 -5.67
CA HIS A 45 -6.61 -29.55 -5.74
C HIS A 45 -6.93 -28.39 -4.80
N TRP A 46 -7.85 -27.54 -5.21
CA TRP A 46 -8.30 -26.44 -4.37
C TRP A 46 -9.81 -26.20 -4.50
N ARG A 47 -10.37 -25.66 -3.46
CA ARG A 47 -11.79 -25.28 -3.37
C ARG A 47 -11.96 -24.16 -2.37
N PHE A 48 -13.08 -23.50 -2.40
CA PHE A 48 -13.41 -22.43 -1.48
C PHE A 48 -14.87 -22.53 -1.00
N ARG A 49 -15.17 -21.84 0.09
CA ARG A 49 -16.52 -21.66 0.59
C ARG A 49 -16.68 -20.31 1.26
N SER A 50 -17.95 -19.82 1.38
CA SER A 50 -18.28 -18.68 2.22
C SER A 50 -18.41 -19.12 3.69
N VAL A 51 -17.97 -18.25 4.60
CA VAL A 51 -18.06 -18.45 6.04
C VAL A 51 -18.70 -17.21 6.64
N ASP A 52 -19.68 -17.37 7.52
CA ASP A 52 -20.31 -16.26 8.21
C ASP A 52 -19.50 -15.78 9.43
N LYS A 53 -19.94 -14.70 10.08
CA LYS A 53 -19.27 -14.16 11.26
C LYS A 53 -19.25 -15.12 12.47
N ALA A 54 -20.13 -16.11 12.48
CA ALA A 54 -20.17 -17.15 13.53
C ALA A 54 -19.28 -18.35 13.20
N GLY A 55 -18.54 -18.30 12.08
CA GLY A 55 -17.67 -19.39 11.63
C GLY A 55 -18.39 -20.52 10.89
N LYS A 56 -19.69 -20.38 10.60
CA LYS A 56 -20.46 -21.41 9.88
C LYS A 56 -20.20 -21.28 8.37
N GLY A 57 -19.67 -22.34 7.78
CA GLY A 57 -19.40 -22.42 6.33
C GLY A 57 -20.61 -22.88 5.53
N THR A 58 -20.66 -22.44 4.27
CA THR A 58 -21.53 -23.02 3.23
C THR A 58 -20.97 -24.35 2.76
N ALA A 59 -21.65 -25.00 1.80
CA ALA A 59 -21.03 -26.07 1.01
C ALA A 59 -19.79 -25.55 0.29
N TRP A 60 -18.81 -26.43 0.08
CA TRP A 60 -17.63 -26.14 -0.73
C TRP A 60 -18.00 -25.95 -2.20
N SER A 61 -17.23 -25.13 -2.90
CA SER A 61 -17.27 -25.05 -4.38
C SER A 61 -16.93 -26.39 -5.00
N GLN A 62 -17.07 -26.51 -6.29
CA GLN A 62 -16.42 -27.59 -7.07
C GLN A 62 -14.92 -27.60 -6.80
N ASN A 63 -14.28 -28.73 -7.04
CA ASN A 63 -12.83 -28.85 -6.98
C ASN A 63 -12.21 -28.29 -8.26
N TYR A 64 -11.15 -27.52 -8.09
CA TYR A 64 -10.25 -27.06 -9.16
C TYR A 64 -8.90 -27.73 -8.96
N SER A 65 -8.06 -27.76 -9.99
CA SER A 65 -6.71 -28.31 -9.89
C SER A 65 -5.69 -27.52 -10.71
N PHE A 66 -4.43 -27.61 -10.29
CA PHE A 66 -3.25 -27.17 -11.03
C PHE A 66 -2.09 -28.12 -10.74
N THR A 67 -1.03 -28.06 -11.54
CA THR A 67 0.16 -28.89 -11.35
C THR A 67 1.37 -28.02 -11.04
N VAL A 68 2.11 -28.39 -10.01
CA VAL A 68 3.42 -27.82 -9.68
C VAL A 68 4.48 -28.74 -10.27
N THR A 69 5.34 -28.19 -11.12
CA THR A 69 6.48 -28.87 -11.74
C THR A 69 7.78 -28.28 -11.21
N ASN A 70 8.89 -29.00 -11.35
CA ASN A 70 10.19 -28.58 -10.81
C ASN A 70 10.81 -27.36 -11.49
N ASP A 71 10.31 -26.97 -12.65
CA ASP A 71 10.74 -25.80 -13.41
C ASP A 71 9.95 -24.52 -13.06
N ILE A 72 8.87 -24.63 -12.24
CA ILE A 72 8.11 -23.47 -11.79
C ILE A 72 8.87 -22.79 -10.65
N PRO A 73 9.28 -21.52 -10.83
CA PRO A 73 9.90 -20.78 -9.74
C PRO A 73 8.92 -20.56 -8.59
N GLN A 74 9.34 -20.90 -7.38
CA GLN A 74 8.54 -20.69 -6.18
C GLN A 74 9.06 -19.47 -5.40
N ILE A 75 8.17 -18.56 -5.06
CA ILE A 75 8.46 -17.40 -4.26
C ILE A 75 7.71 -17.54 -2.94
N VAL A 76 8.46 -17.81 -1.87
CA VAL A 76 7.90 -17.96 -0.53
C VAL A 76 8.07 -16.64 0.22
N THR A 77 6.96 -16.10 0.68
CA THR A 77 6.94 -14.90 1.51
C THR A 77 6.56 -15.28 2.94
N PRO A 78 7.07 -14.57 3.97
CA PRO A 78 6.66 -14.85 5.34
C PRO A 78 5.18 -14.53 5.55
N PRO A 79 4.49 -15.15 6.51
CA PRO A 79 3.15 -14.75 6.90
C PRO A 79 3.11 -13.28 7.34
N TYR A 80 1.97 -12.59 7.10
CA TYR A 80 1.79 -11.16 7.44
C TYR A 80 2.23 -10.80 8.87
N ALA A 81 1.90 -11.64 9.85
CA ALA A 81 2.30 -11.39 11.23
C ALA A 81 3.82 -11.31 11.44
N THR A 82 4.61 -12.01 10.64
CA THR A 82 6.08 -11.93 10.65
C THR A 82 6.55 -10.64 9.99
N PHE A 83 5.97 -10.28 8.85
CA PHE A 83 6.24 -9.01 8.18
C PHE A 83 5.91 -7.82 9.10
N ALA A 84 4.72 -7.79 9.70
CA ALA A 84 4.24 -6.69 10.54
C ALA A 84 5.12 -6.44 11.77
N ARG A 85 5.78 -7.47 12.31
CA ARG A 85 6.71 -7.31 13.44
C ARG A 85 7.98 -6.53 13.10
N ASN A 86 8.34 -6.51 11.83
CA ASN A 86 9.54 -5.82 11.33
C ASN A 86 9.29 -4.37 10.92
N LEU A 87 8.03 -3.89 11.05
CA LEU A 87 7.71 -2.50 10.73
C LEU A 87 8.44 -1.52 11.64
N PRO A 88 8.92 -0.39 11.12
CA PRO A 88 9.50 0.67 11.92
C PRO A 88 8.55 1.17 13.00
N LYS A 89 9.03 1.35 14.23
CA LYS A 89 8.20 1.82 15.36
C LYS A 89 8.16 3.34 15.50
N GLY A 90 9.17 4.03 14.98
CA GLY A 90 9.28 5.48 14.99
C GLY A 90 8.97 6.09 13.63
N TYR A 91 8.89 7.42 13.55
CA TYR A 91 8.83 8.16 12.29
C TYR A 91 10.23 8.67 11.91
N PRO A 92 10.56 8.72 10.63
CA PRO A 92 9.73 8.44 9.44
C PRO A 92 9.56 6.94 9.15
N ARG A 93 8.42 6.55 8.58
CA ARG A 93 8.06 5.17 8.22
C ARG A 93 7.94 4.94 6.72
N LEU A 94 7.52 5.95 5.97
CA LEU A 94 7.30 5.83 4.52
C LEU A 94 8.61 5.76 3.75
N TYR A 95 9.68 6.27 4.31
CA TYR A 95 11.02 6.16 3.78
C TYR A 95 11.68 4.92 4.40
N CYS A 96 11.25 3.76 3.95
CA CYS A 96 11.64 2.46 4.52
C CYS A 96 13.05 2.01 4.15
N PHE A 97 13.97 2.93 3.91
CA PHE A 97 15.37 2.53 3.86
C PHE A 97 15.82 2.13 5.26
N MET A 98 16.53 1.02 5.33
CA MET A 98 17.23 0.64 6.53
C MET A 98 18.05 1.84 7.04
N GLU A 99 18.28 1.91 8.33
CA GLU A 99 19.01 3.01 8.95
C GLU A 99 20.32 3.36 8.23
N GLU A 100 21.03 2.34 7.74
CA GLU A 100 22.22 2.52 6.91
C GLU A 100 21.93 3.16 5.55
N GLY A 101 20.81 2.81 4.89
CA GLY A 101 20.38 3.42 3.65
C GLY A 101 20.06 4.89 3.83
N LEU A 102 19.39 5.26 4.93
CA LEU A 102 19.14 6.67 5.28
C LEU A 102 20.44 7.45 5.51
N LYS A 103 21.43 6.86 6.18
CA LYS A 103 22.73 7.48 6.38
C LYS A 103 23.50 7.70 5.07
N LYS A 104 23.35 6.80 4.10
CA LYS A 104 23.99 6.87 2.78
C LYS A 104 23.20 7.70 1.76
N ALA A 105 21.89 7.88 1.94
CA ALA A 105 21.00 8.56 0.99
C ALA A 105 21.51 9.96 0.56
N PRO A 106 21.99 10.85 1.46
CA PRO A 106 22.50 12.16 1.06
C PRO A 106 23.68 12.09 0.10
N ALA A 107 24.60 11.14 0.30
CA ALA A 107 25.74 10.96 -0.58
C ALA A 107 25.31 10.35 -1.92
N THR A 108 24.43 9.35 -1.92
CA THR A 108 23.88 8.70 -3.12
C THR A 108 23.13 9.70 -3.97
N ILE A 109 22.27 10.53 -3.37
CA ILE A 109 21.48 11.52 -4.10
C ILE A 109 22.40 12.61 -4.68
N ARG A 110 23.37 13.09 -3.94
CA ARG A 110 24.34 14.07 -4.47
C ARG A 110 25.14 13.55 -5.67
N SER A 111 25.44 12.27 -5.71
CA SER A 111 26.17 11.64 -6.81
C SER A 111 25.27 11.22 -7.98
N HIS A 112 23.94 11.17 -7.82
CA HIS A 112 23.05 10.74 -8.87
C HIS A 112 22.88 11.82 -9.95
N PRO A 113 22.91 11.46 -11.24
CA PRO A 113 22.77 12.43 -12.34
C PRO A 113 21.52 13.31 -12.27
N GLU A 114 20.40 12.73 -11.79
CA GLU A 114 19.10 13.42 -11.69
C GLU A 114 18.97 14.30 -10.42
N SER A 115 19.97 14.34 -9.56
CA SER A 115 19.89 15.10 -8.31
C SER A 115 19.67 16.59 -8.51
N LYS A 116 20.24 17.17 -9.59
CA LYS A 116 20.04 18.58 -9.94
C LYS A 116 18.59 18.86 -10.29
N GLU A 117 17.94 17.97 -11.02
CA GLU A 117 16.52 18.09 -11.37
C GLU A 117 15.63 17.97 -10.14
N LEU A 118 15.93 17.03 -9.23
CA LEU A 118 15.22 16.89 -7.97
C LEU A 118 15.28 18.16 -7.13
N VAL A 119 16.49 18.72 -6.94
CA VAL A 119 16.68 19.96 -6.20
C VAL A 119 16.00 21.14 -6.89
N HIS A 120 16.09 21.23 -8.21
CA HIS A 120 15.39 22.26 -8.97
C HIS A 120 13.88 22.22 -8.75
N ARG A 121 13.25 21.05 -8.86
CA ARG A 121 11.81 20.88 -8.60
C ARG A 121 11.43 21.18 -7.16
N ALA A 122 12.28 20.79 -6.20
CA ALA A 122 12.05 21.13 -4.79
C ALA A 122 12.11 22.65 -4.57
N ASN A 123 13.06 23.35 -5.19
CA ASN A 123 13.14 24.80 -5.11
C ASN A 123 11.93 25.50 -5.78
N MET A 124 11.46 25.00 -6.92
CA MET A 124 10.20 25.48 -7.50
C MET A 124 9.02 25.29 -6.54
N ALA A 125 8.99 24.17 -5.80
CA ALA A 125 7.95 23.92 -4.80
C ALA A 125 8.05 24.90 -3.62
N LEU A 126 9.24 25.33 -3.22
CA LEU A 126 9.42 26.37 -2.19
C LEU A 126 8.78 27.70 -2.60
N GLU A 127 8.87 28.08 -3.86
CA GLU A 127 8.31 29.29 -4.42
C GLU A 127 6.80 29.22 -4.68
N THR A 128 6.24 28.00 -4.68
CA THR A 128 4.81 27.79 -4.95
C THR A 128 3.99 28.03 -3.69
N GLU A 129 3.06 28.98 -3.74
CA GLU A 129 2.13 29.25 -2.63
C GLU A 129 0.87 28.39 -2.73
N PHE A 130 0.22 28.17 -1.57
CA PHE A 130 -1.09 27.52 -1.51
C PHE A 130 -2.15 28.54 -1.95
N GLU A 131 -2.74 28.29 -3.11
CA GLU A 131 -3.79 29.15 -3.65
C GLU A 131 -5.12 28.88 -2.93
N THR A 132 -5.78 29.92 -2.43
CA THR A 132 -7.15 29.82 -1.99
C THR A 132 -8.08 29.63 -3.19
N SER A 133 -8.82 28.53 -3.20
CA SER A 133 -9.72 28.19 -4.30
C SER A 133 -11.06 27.71 -3.76
N PRO A 134 -12.17 27.96 -4.49
CA PRO A 134 -13.45 27.32 -4.17
C PRO A 134 -13.41 25.79 -4.35
N GLU A 135 -12.38 25.28 -5.05
CA GLU A 135 -12.10 23.85 -5.21
C GLU A 135 -10.75 23.47 -4.56
N PRO A 136 -10.66 23.51 -3.22
CA PRO A 136 -9.39 23.36 -2.50
C PRO A 136 -8.71 22.01 -2.76
N TYR A 137 -9.46 20.96 -3.12
CA TYR A 137 -8.89 19.66 -3.50
C TYR A 137 -8.10 19.68 -4.81
N LYS A 138 -8.44 20.56 -5.77
CA LYS A 138 -7.62 20.72 -7.00
C LYS A 138 -6.28 21.36 -6.68
N VAL A 139 -6.28 22.35 -5.81
CA VAL A 139 -5.05 22.98 -5.32
C VAL A 139 -4.26 21.97 -4.49
N ALA A 140 -4.92 21.23 -3.61
CA ALA A 140 -4.29 20.22 -2.79
C ALA A 140 -3.64 19.10 -3.63
N GLY A 141 -4.21 18.76 -4.79
CA GLY A 141 -3.58 17.82 -5.74
C GLY A 141 -2.23 18.33 -6.23
N LYS A 142 -2.16 19.60 -6.67
CA LYS A 142 -0.90 20.25 -7.05
C LYS A 142 0.10 20.27 -5.88
N MET A 143 -0.37 20.61 -4.68
CA MET A 143 0.47 20.63 -3.49
C MET A 143 0.97 19.24 -3.10
N GLY A 144 0.15 18.20 -3.30
CA GLY A 144 0.57 16.81 -3.11
C GLY A 144 1.74 16.41 -4.03
N GLN A 145 1.69 16.82 -5.29
CA GLN A 145 2.80 16.61 -6.22
C GLN A 145 4.06 17.37 -5.80
N MET A 146 3.92 18.63 -5.37
CA MET A 146 5.04 19.42 -4.86
C MET A 146 5.63 18.80 -3.59
N THR A 147 4.78 18.27 -2.72
CA THR A 147 5.21 17.59 -1.49
C THR A 147 6.15 16.41 -1.76
N ASN A 148 5.98 15.69 -2.87
CA ASN A 148 6.90 14.62 -3.24
C ASN A 148 8.35 15.13 -3.41
N PHE A 149 8.52 16.26 -4.06
CA PHE A 149 9.83 16.86 -4.25
C PHE A 149 10.39 17.42 -2.94
N LEU A 150 9.56 18.12 -2.17
CA LEU A 150 9.95 18.65 -0.86
C LEU A 150 10.34 17.53 0.12
N TYR A 151 9.53 16.49 0.19
CA TYR A 151 9.79 15.32 1.04
C TYR A 151 11.11 14.64 0.67
N THR A 152 11.33 14.37 -0.61
CA THR A 152 12.56 13.73 -1.08
C THR A 152 13.78 14.63 -0.84
N ALA A 153 13.67 15.94 -1.08
CA ALA A 153 14.74 16.89 -0.81
C ALA A 153 15.04 16.96 0.69
N TYR A 154 14.02 17.07 1.54
CA TYR A 154 14.20 17.06 3.00
C TYR A 154 14.91 15.81 3.49
N ARG A 155 14.44 14.62 3.06
CA ARG A 155 15.04 13.34 3.47
C ARG A 155 16.47 13.16 2.97
N SER A 156 16.84 13.84 1.88
CA SER A 156 18.16 13.76 1.28
C SER A 156 19.17 14.74 1.85
N THR A 157 18.70 15.94 2.19
CA THR A 157 19.56 17.05 2.61
C THR A 157 19.47 17.33 4.11
N ASN A 158 18.37 16.94 4.73
CA ASN A 158 17.96 17.31 6.09
C ASN A 158 17.79 18.84 6.26
N ASP A 159 17.55 19.56 5.15
CA ASP A 159 17.32 21.00 5.17
C ASP A 159 15.87 21.29 5.58
N GLN A 160 15.72 21.99 6.71
CA GLN A 160 14.43 22.26 7.35
C GLN A 160 13.48 23.08 6.48
N ILE A 161 13.99 23.88 5.56
CA ILE A 161 13.15 24.72 4.68
C ILE A 161 12.11 23.91 3.90
N TYR A 162 12.45 22.69 3.47
CA TYR A 162 11.54 21.80 2.78
C TYR A 162 10.43 21.26 3.69
N ALA A 163 10.78 20.92 4.92
CA ALA A 163 9.81 20.48 5.94
C ALA A 163 8.84 21.61 6.32
N ASP A 164 9.34 22.81 6.51
CA ASP A 164 8.53 24.00 6.85
C ASP A 164 7.51 24.30 5.73
N LYS A 165 7.91 24.14 4.46
CA LYS A 165 6.97 24.33 3.33
C LYS A 165 5.90 23.25 3.27
N MET A 166 6.22 21.99 3.54
CA MET A 166 5.23 20.92 3.65
C MET A 166 4.22 21.19 4.76
N LEU A 167 4.70 21.63 5.93
CA LEU A 167 3.84 22.04 7.05
C LEU A 167 2.94 23.21 6.67
N ALA A 168 3.45 24.21 5.96
CA ALA A 168 2.66 25.34 5.49
C ALA A 168 1.52 24.88 4.55
N TYR A 169 1.78 23.96 3.63
CA TYR A 169 0.74 23.40 2.76
C TYR A 169 -0.34 22.65 3.52
N VAL A 170 0.04 21.78 4.46
CA VAL A 170 -0.94 21.05 5.28
C VAL A 170 -1.79 21.99 6.12
N ARG A 171 -1.18 22.98 6.78
CA ARG A 171 -1.89 23.97 7.58
C ARG A 171 -2.86 24.81 6.76
N ALA A 172 -2.45 25.24 5.57
CA ALA A 172 -3.33 25.96 4.65
C ALA A 172 -4.51 25.09 4.19
N LEU A 173 -4.28 23.80 3.89
CA LEU A 173 -5.34 22.88 3.50
C LEU A 173 -6.33 22.64 4.65
N LEU A 174 -5.85 22.37 5.86
CA LEU A 174 -6.70 22.17 7.04
C LEU A 174 -7.54 23.41 7.35
N ALA A 175 -7.00 24.60 7.18
CA ALA A 175 -7.73 25.85 7.37
C ALA A 175 -8.79 26.11 6.29
N SER A 176 -8.55 25.65 5.04
CA SER A 176 -9.45 25.94 3.90
C SER A 176 -10.56 24.91 3.72
N THR A 177 -10.39 23.68 4.19
CA THR A 177 -11.30 22.57 3.90
C THR A 177 -11.50 21.68 5.12
N PRO A 178 -12.05 22.18 6.21
CA PRO A 178 -12.39 21.31 7.32
C PRO A 178 -13.43 20.28 6.85
N ASN A 179 -13.08 19.00 6.89
CA ASN A 179 -13.97 17.84 6.81
C ASN A 179 -14.77 17.62 5.51
N LYS A 180 -14.39 18.17 4.36
CA LYS A 180 -14.97 17.70 3.10
C LYS A 180 -14.25 16.46 2.63
N MET A 181 -14.94 15.33 2.69
CA MET A 181 -14.45 14.07 2.14
C MET A 181 -14.25 14.21 0.64
N LEU A 182 -13.03 13.96 0.20
CA LEU A 182 -12.67 13.91 -1.20
C LEU A 182 -12.99 12.50 -1.71
N THR A 183 -13.82 12.43 -2.72
CA THR A 183 -14.27 11.15 -3.32
C THR A 183 -13.78 10.96 -4.75
N ASN A 184 -12.98 11.89 -5.26
CA ASN A 184 -12.40 11.79 -6.58
C ASN A 184 -11.05 11.10 -6.51
N ASP A 185 -10.90 9.96 -7.19
CA ASP A 185 -9.74 9.07 -7.11
C ASP A 185 -8.40 9.76 -7.42
N PHE A 186 -8.37 10.69 -8.36
CA PHE A 186 -7.13 11.36 -8.73
C PHE A 186 -6.68 12.37 -7.66
N TYR A 187 -7.60 13.21 -7.20
CA TYR A 187 -7.27 14.25 -6.23
C TYR A 187 -7.11 13.71 -4.82
N CYS A 188 -7.86 12.68 -4.45
CA CYS A 188 -7.72 12.01 -3.16
C CYS A 188 -6.30 11.48 -2.94
N GLY A 189 -5.73 10.82 -3.94
CA GLY A 189 -4.38 10.28 -3.83
C GLY A 189 -3.33 11.35 -3.62
N ASP A 190 -3.42 12.48 -4.33
CA ASP A 190 -2.47 13.57 -4.17
C ASP A 190 -2.63 14.29 -2.83
N VAL A 191 -3.88 14.45 -2.34
CA VAL A 191 -4.15 14.98 -1.01
C VAL A 191 -3.67 14.04 0.09
N LEU A 192 -3.92 12.74 -0.07
CA LEU A 192 -3.41 11.75 0.87
C LEU A 192 -1.89 11.77 0.92
N PHE A 193 -1.25 11.94 -0.22
CA PHE A 193 0.20 12.06 -0.32
C PHE A 193 0.72 13.28 0.47
N LEU A 194 0.08 14.43 0.31
CA LEU A 194 0.40 15.62 1.08
C LEU A 194 0.32 15.34 2.60
N PHE A 195 -0.75 14.76 3.07
CA PHE A 195 -0.93 14.47 4.48
C PHE A 195 0.04 13.40 5.00
N THR A 196 0.17 12.27 4.31
CA THR A 196 1.00 11.16 4.78
C THR A 196 2.47 11.50 4.81
N HIS A 197 2.99 12.17 3.78
CA HIS A 197 4.40 12.52 3.70
C HIS A 197 4.77 13.65 4.65
N THR A 198 3.91 14.64 4.82
CA THR A 198 4.14 15.68 5.82
C THR A 198 4.08 15.11 7.24
N TYR A 199 3.08 14.26 7.51
CA TYR A 199 2.99 13.60 8.81
C TYR A 199 4.22 12.75 9.11
N ASP A 200 4.68 11.97 8.13
CA ASP A 200 5.86 11.10 8.26
C ASP A 200 7.15 11.88 8.50
N ALA A 201 7.39 12.91 7.69
CA ALA A 201 8.62 13.70 7.77
C ALA A 201 8.64 14.65 8.97
N CYS A 202 7.51 15.24 9.33
CA CYS A 202 7.40 16.33 10.28
C CYS A 202 6.72 15.94 11.60
N TYR A 203 6.63 14.64 11.91
CA TYR A 203 5.89 14.13 13.07
C TYR A 203 6.19 14.89 14.38
N ASN A 204 7.46 15.15 14.66
CA ASN A 204 7.89 15.85 15.88
C ASN A 204 7.63 17.35 15.86
N GLN A 205 7.30 17.93 14.71
CA GLN A 205 7.01 19.36 14.53
C GLN A 205 5.51 19.67 14.53
N LEU A 206 4.69 18.60 14.40
CA LEU A 206 3.24 18.69 14.47
C LEU A 206 2.78 18.70 15.92
N THR A 207 1.83 19.58 16.24
CA THR A 207 1.12 19.54 17.53
C THR A 207 0.22 18.30 17.62
N ALA A 208 -0.22 17.94 18.81
CA ALA A 208 -1.14 16.82 19.01
C ALA A 208 -2.46 17.03 18.23
N GLY A 209 -3.00 18.26 18.24
CA GLY A 209 -4.23 18.59 17.51
C GLY A 209 -4.04 18.52 15.99
N GLU A 210 -2.92 19.00 15.45
CA GLU A 210 -2.62 18.87 14.02
C GLU A 210 -2.50 17.39 13.61
N ARG A 211 -1.83 16.57 14.43
CA ARG A 211 -1.73 15.13 14.16
C ARG A 211 -3.10 14.48 14.11
N GLU A 212 -3.98 14.79 15.05
CA GLU A 212 -5.34 14.22 15.08
C GLU A 212 -6.17 14.61 13.84
N GLN A 213 -6.15 15.90 13.46
CA GLN A 213 -6.85 16.38 12.26
C GLN A 213 -6.31 15.75 10.96
N ILE A 214 -5.00 15.61 10.86
CA ILE A 214 -4.37 14.95 9.71
C ILE A 214 -4.75 13.46 9.67
N GLU A 215 -4.67 12.75 10.80
CA GLU A 215 -5.07 11.34 10.89
C GLU A 215 -6.54 11.15 10.49
N GLU A 216 -7.44 11.99 10.98
CA GLU A 216 -8.86 11.93 10.61
C GLU A 216 -9.05 12.07 9.10
N SER A 217 -8.40 13.04 8.47
CA SER A 217 -8.45 13.28 7.03
C SER A 217 -7.88 12.08 6.24
N ILE A 218 -6.73 11.55 6.66
CA ILE A 218 -6.12 10.35 6.06
C ILE A 218 -7.09 9.17 6.12
N PHE A 219 -7.68 8.90 7.29
CA PHE A 219 -8.55 7.75 7.46
C PHE A 219 -9.91 7.91 6.76
N GLN A 220 -10.41 9.11 6.58
CA GLN A 220 -11.60 9.34 5.74
C GLN A 220 -11.35 8.89 4.30
N ILE A 221 -10.26 9.35 3.70
CA ILE A 221 -9.89 9.00 2.32
C ILE A 221 -9.62 7.48 2.20
N ALA A 222 -8.76 6.96 3.06
CA ALA A 222 -8.34 5.56 2.99
C ALA A 222 -9.50 4.58 3.22
N ARG A 223 -10.41 4.86 4.14
CA ARG A 223 -11.60 4.02 4.37
C ARG A 223 -12.55 4.04 3.18
N TYR A 224 -12.71 5.18 2.52
CA TYR A 224 -13.51 5.26 1.32
C TYR A 224 -12.98 4.32 0.24
N HIS A 225 -11.70 4.41 -0.09
CA HIS A 225 -11.05 3.55 -1.07
C HIS A 225 -11.08 2.07 -0.68
N HIS A 226 -10.75 1.75 0.57
CA HIS A 226 -10.77 0.38 1.09
C HIS A 226 -12.17 -0.24 1.01
N ASN A 227 -13.22 0.51 1.33
CA ASN A 227 -14.60 0.03 1.23
C ASN A 227 -15.04 -0.22 -0.21
N ILE A 228 -14.62 0.62 -1.15
CA ILE A 228 -14.94 0.44 -2.58
C ILE A 228 -14.22 -0.79 -3.11
N GLN A 229 -12.93 -0.91 -2.87
CA GLN A 229 -12.09 -2.01 -3.36
C GLN A 229 -12.61 -3.38 -2.88
N ARG A 230 -12.98 -3.49 -1.62
CA ARG A 230 -13.52 -4.73 -1.03
C ARG A 230 -14.92 -5.10 -1.50
N LYS A 231 -15.66 -4.20 -2.13
CA LYS A 231 -17.03 -4.44 -2.60
C LYS A 231 -17.09 -4.75 -4.10
N GLY A 232 -16.04 -4.44 -4.83
CA GLY A 232 -15.99 -4.53 -6.27
C GLY A 232 -15.28 -5.78 -6.77
N THR A 233 -15.11 -5.83 -8.07
CA THR A 233 -14.28 -6.82 -8.78
C THR A 233 -12.87 -6.32 -9.03
N GLU A 234 -12.52 -5.16 -8.49
CA GLU A 234 -11.28 -4.42 -8.72
C GLU A 234 -10.04 -5.20 -8.25
N GLU A 235 -10.20 -6.11 -7.29
CA GLU A 235 -9.12 -7.02 -6.86
C GLU A 235 -8.54 -7.85 -8.02
N ASN A 236 -9.31 -8.07 -9.08
CA ASN A 236 -8.86 -8.81 -10.25
C ASN A 236 -8.06 -7.95 -11.22
N HIS A 237 -8.12 -6.64 -11.09
CA HIS A 237 -7.56 -5.66 -12.02
C HIS A 237 -6.34 -4.90 -11.48
N ILE A 238 -5.65 -5.47 -10.48
CA ILE A 238 -4.52 -4.81 -9.80
C ILE A 238 -3.42 -4.33 -10.77
N PHE A 239 -3.23 -5.01 -11.91
CA PHE A 239 -2.15 -4.71 -12.84
C PHE A 239 -2.60 -3.91 -14.07
N ASP A 240 -3.88 -3.91 -14.38
CA ASP A 240 -4.44 -3.28 -15.57
C ASP A 240 -5.30 -2.05 -15.27
N ASN A 241 -5.66 -1.83 -14.00
CA ASN A 241 -6.47 -0.70 -13.58
C ASN A 241 -5.65 0.32 -12.75
N HIS A 242 -5.40 1.49 -13.32
CA HIS A 242 -4.62 2.52 -12.66
C HIS A 242 -5.30 3.14 -11.43
N TYR A 243 -6.62 3.14 -11.35
CA TYR A 243 -7.36 3.57 -10.16
C TYR A 243 -7.08 2.62 -9.00
N TRP A 244 -7.12 1.32 -9.27
CA TRP A 244 -6.81 0.33 -8.28
C TRP A 244 -5.37 0.48 -7.76
N GLN A 245 -4.42 0.73 -8.64
CA GLN A 245 -3.01 0.95 -8.26
C GLN A 245 -2.84 2.16 -7.33
N ARG A 246 -3.61 3.23 -7.54
CA ARG A 246 -3.60 4.39 -6.62
C ARG A 246 -4.18 4.03 -5.26
N ALA A 247 -5.37 3.45 -5.20
CA ALA A 247 -6.02 3.05 -3.96
C ALA A 247 -5.16 2.05 -3.16
N PHE A 248 -4.51 1.10 -3.85
CA PHE A 248 -3.57 0.18 -3.23
C PHE A 248 -2.40 0.91 -2.57
N ARG A 249 -1.76 1.83 -3.29
CA ARG A 249 -0.66 2.64 -2.75
C ARG A 249 -1.09 3.43 -1.53
N GLU A 250 -2.26 4.03 -1.57
CA GLU A 250 -2.82 4.81 -0.46
C GLU A 250 -3.05 3.94 0.77
N MET A 251 -3.70 2.79 0.61
CA MET A 251 -3.91 1.83 1.69
C MET A 251 -2.59 1.31 2.26
N LEU A 252 -1.62 1.03 1.39
CA LEU A 252 -0.28 0.60 1.81
C LEU A 252 0.42 1.67 2.65
N GLN A 253 0.41 2.92 2.22
CA GLN A 253 1.00 4.04 2.97
C GLN A 253 0.35 4.20 4.34
N VAL A 254 -0.98 4.20 4.39
CA VAL A 254 -1.73 4.31 5.66
C VAL A 254 -1.44 3.11 6.56
N GLY A 255 -1.39 1.93 6.00
CA GLY A 255 -1.03 0.72 6.74
C GLY A 255 0.37 0.80 7.35
N LEU A 256 1.38 1.15 6.57
CA LEU A 256 2.77 1.32 7.06
C LEU A 256 2.87 2.36 8.16
N MET A 257 2.11 3.44 8.07
CA MET A 257 2.16 4.52 9.05
C MET A 257 1.47 4.21 10.38
N PHE A 258 0.39 3.41 10.35
CA PHE A 258 -0.53 3.35 11.49
C PHE A 258 -0.91 1.93 11.95
N ALA A 259 -0.41 0.87 11.30
CA ALA A 259 -0.84 -0.50 11.60
C ALA A 259 -0.57 -0.95 13.05
N ASP A 260 0.45 -0.39 13.68
CA ASP A 260 0.80 -0.70 15.08
C ASP A 260 -0.13 -0.09 16.13
N ARG A 261 -1.01 0.84 15.73
CA ARG A 261 -1.88 1.58 16.67
C ARG A 261 -3.32 1.79 16.21
N LYS A 262 -3.65 1.39 14.98
CA LYS A 262 -5.00 1.51 14.41
C LYS A 262 -5.38 0.20 13.70
N GLU A 263 -6.39 -0.49 14.21
CA GLU A 263 -6.86 -1.77 13.65
C GLU A 263 -7.19 -1.66 12.15
N THR A 264 -7.92 -0.61 11.73
CA THR A 264 -8.24 -0.38 10.32
C THR A 264 -7.00 -0.27 9.44
N ALA A 265 -5.92 0.34 9.93
CA ALA A 265 -4.67 0.42 9.19
C ALA A 265 -3.96 -0.94 9.11
N SER A 266 -4.02 -1.73 10.19
CA SER A 266 -3.51 -3.10 10.18
C SER A 266 -4.27 -3.97 9.19
N GLU A 267 -5.59 -3.87 9.12
CA GLU A 267 -6.41 -4.57 8.11
C GLU A 267 -6.05 -4.15 6.67
N MET A 268 -5.85 -2.85 6.44
CA MET A 268 -5.42 -2.34 5.13
C MET A 268 -4.05 -2.88 4.74
N LEU A 269 -3.12 -2.90 5.68
CA LEU A 269 -1.77 -3.39 5.42
C LEU A 269 -1.74 -4.89 5.16
N GLU A 270 -2.48 -5.68 5.95
CA GLU A 270 -2.61 -7.13 5.73
C GLU A 270 -3.22 -7.41 4.36
N TYR A 271 -4.28 -6.69 3.98
CA TYR A 271 -4.88 -6.80 2.66
C TYR A 271 -3.89 -6.49 1.54
N CYS A 272 -3.16 -5.39 1.64
CA CYS A 272 -2.15 -5.02 0.65
C CYS A 272 -1.02 -6.05 0.56
N TYR A 273 -0.56 -6.55 1.70
CA TYR A 273 0.50 -7.55 1.78
C TYR A 273 0.09 -8.87 1.11
N GLU A 274 -1.06 -9.41 1.50
CA GLU A 274 -1.58 -10.67 0.97
C GLU A 274 -1.87 -10.56 -0.53
N LEU A 275 -2.51 -9.49 -0.97
CA LEU A 275 -2.81 -9.28 -2.38
C LEU A 275 -1.53 -9.16 -3.22
N TRP A 276 -0.55 -8.43 -2.70
CA TRP A 276 0.72 -8.27 -3.39
C TRP A 276 1.48 -9.60 -3.49
N THR A 277 1.66 -10.28 -2.38
CA THR A 277 2.42 -11.54 -2.33
C THR A 277 1.76 -12.67 -3.12
N ALA A 278 0.43 -12.66 -3.22
CA ALA A 278 -0.31 -13.62 -4.03
C ALA A 278 -0.24 -13.35 -5.54
N ARG A 279 -0.12 -12.07 -5.97
CA ARG A 279 -0.33 -11.72 -7.38
C ARG A 279 0.88 -11.14 -8.08
N ALA A 280 1.74 -10.40 -7.38
CA ALA A 280 2.88 -9.75 -8.01
C ALA A 280 3.86 -10.73 -8.68
N PRO A 281 4.19 -11.88 -8.08
CA PRO A 281 5.06 -12.85 -8.73
C PRO A 281 4.52 -13.32 -10.08
N ALA A 282 3.21 -13.59 -10.15
CA ALA A 282 2.58 -14.07 -11.39
C ALA A 282 2.62 -13.00 -12.51
N SER A 283 2.62 -11.71 -12.18
CA SER A 283 2.63 -10.64 -13.17
C SER A 283 3.91 -10.59 -14.00
N GLY A 284 5.03 -11.05 -13.45
CA GLY A 284 6.32 -11.13 -14.14
C GLY A 284 6.34 -12.16 -15.28
N PHE A 285 5.40 -13.10 -15.30
CA PHE A 285 5.29 -14.15 -16.29
C PHE A 285 4.23 -13.89 -17.36
N ILE A 286 3.43 -12.82 -17.22
CA ILE A 286 2.42 -12.45 -18.22
C ILE A 286 3.16 -11.84 -19.40
N ARG A 287 3.20 -12.58 -20.53
CA ARG A 287 3.82 -12.13 -21.79
C ARG A 287 2.99 -11.09 -22.54
N ASP A 288 1.86 -10.69 -22.01
CA ASP A 288 0.89 -9.90 -22.73
C ASP A 288 1.18 -8.40 -22.61
N GLY A 289 1.62 -7.86 -23.74
CA GLY A 289 1.54 -6.45 -24.08
C GLY A 289 2.55 -5.51 -23.40
N GLU A 290 3.31 -4.84 -24.23
CA GLU A 290 4.24 -3.75 -23.84
C GLU A 290 3.61 -2.66 -22.97
N TRP A 291 2.30 -2.54 -23.00
CA TRP A 291 1.50 -1.58 -22.22
C TRP A 291 1.54 -1.84 -20.71
N HIS A 292 1.58 -3.09 -20.29
CA HIS A 292 1.56 -3.46 -18.88
C HIS A 292 2.95 -3.33 -18.23
N ASN A 293 4.01 -3.54 -18.98
CA ASN A 293 5.38 -3.46 -18.46
C ASN A 293 5.76 -2.05 -17.96
N GLY A 294 5.33 -0.99 -18.62
CA GLY A 294 5.59 0.39 -18.16
C GLY A 294 4.86 0.76 -16.87
N ARG A 295 3.68 0.20 -16.62
CA ARG A 295 2.88 0.43 -15.40
C ARG A 295 3.36 -0.42 -14.24
N ILE A 296 3.78 -1.66 -14.51
CA ILE A 296 4.42 -2.54 -13.52
C ILE A 296 5.72 -1.91 -13.01
N SER A 297 6.51 -1.27 -13.87
CA SER A 297 7.77 -0.65 -13.44
C SER A 297 7.56 0.51 -12.46
N SER A 298 6.52 1.33 -12.64
CA SER A 298 6.18 2.40 -11.69
C SER A 298 5.63 1.85 -10.37
N PHE A 299 4.93 0.74 -10.44
CA PHE A 299 4.43 0.00 -9.30
C PHE A 299 5.58 -0.74 -8.59
N LEU A 300 6.51 -1.37 -9.29
CA LEU A 300 7.71 -2.00 -8.73
C LEU A 300 8.66 -1.01 -8.05
N ARG A 301 8.73 0.24 -8.50
CA ARG A 301 9.52 1.28 -7.81
C ARG A 301 9.00 1.58 -6.40
N LEU A 302 7.70 1.50 -6.19
CA LEU A 302 7.10 1.60 -4.86
C LEU A 302 7.37 0.33 -4.02
N HIS A 303 7.58 -0.79 -4.69
CA HIS A 303 7.62 -2.14 -4.10
C HIS A 303 9.01 -2.68 -3.86
N SER A 304 10.04 -2.09 -4.41
CA SER A 304 11.41 -2.35 -3.93
C SER A 304 11.48 -2.13 -2.41
N TRP A 305 10.65 -1.28 -1.88
CA TRP A 305 10.49 -1.03 -0.45
C TRP A 305 9.88 -2.21 0.31
N CYS A 306 8.83 -2.83 -0.22
CA CYS A 306 8.22 -4.00 0.41
C CYS A 306 9.11 -5.24 0.28
N TYR A 307 9.82 -5.39 -0.85
CA TYR A 307 10.75 -6.51 -1.05
C TYR A 307 11.95 -6.45 -0.11
N GLU A 308 12.54 -5.29 0.12
CA GLU A 308 13.65 -5.17 1.06
C GLU A 308 13.23 -5.41 2.51
N LEU A 309 11.99 -5.07 2.87
CA LEU A 309 11.42 -5.37 4.20
C LEU A 309 11.05 -6.85 4.38
N VAL A 310 10.81 -7.59 3.30
CA VAL A 310 10.35 -8.98 3.34
C VAL A 310 11.50 -9.98 3.24
N ILE A 311 12.60 -9.63 2.53
CA ILE A 311 13.67 -10.59 2.21
C ILE A 311 14.81 -10.58 3.23
N ARG A 312 14.85 -9.65 4.16
CA ARG A 312 15.80 -9.62 5.27
C ARG A 312 15.13 -9.84 6.62
#